data_b19243df97522dea4b283cc86edfaf56
#
_entry.id   b19243df97522dea4b283cc86edfaf56
#
_cell.length_a   1.000
_cell.length_b   1.000
_cell.length_c   1.000
_cell.angle_alpha   90.00
_cell.angle_beta   90.00
_cell.angle_gamma   90.00
#
_symmetry.space_group_name_H-M   'P 1'
#
loop_
_entity.id
_entity.type
_entity.pdbx_description
1 polymer ?
#
loop_
_entity_poly.entity_id
_entity_poly.type
_entity_poly.pdbx_seq_one_letter_code
_entity_poly.pdbx_strand_id
1 'polypeptide(L)'
;KIVDSQTKEPLVGATVMLEGTSEGVAADLDGSFTLKTGQTGKQTLTFRCVGYKELKKEVTLGKELNLGTIALETESIGLGDVTVTASVAVSRKTPVAVAVIDPVAIENKLSTQEFPEILKSTPSIYATKQGGGFGDSRVNVRGFESENVAVMVNGVPMNEMESGKIYWSNWAGLSDVTRSMQVQRGLGAAKVAAPSVGGSI
;
A
#
# COMPACT_ATOMS: atom_id res chain seq x y z
N LYS A 1 10.64 -31.19 14.70
CA LYS A 1 11.65 -30.14 14.68
C LYS A 1 11.24 -29.07 13.69
N ILE A 2 11.38 -27.77 14.05
CA ILE A 2 11.00 -26.63 13.20
C ILE A 2 12.28 -25.92 12.74
N VAL A 3 12.39 -25.66 11.44
CA VAL A 3 13.56 -25.06 10.83
C VAL A 3 13.16 -23.99 9.80
N ASP A 4 14.08 -23.09 9.49
CA ASP A 4 13.97 -22.20 8.35
C ASP A 4 14.00 -22.99 7.02
N SER A 5 13.19 -22.61 6.07
CA SER A 5 13.10 -23.31 4.77
C SER A 5 14.35 -23.16 3.91
N GLN A 6 15.07 -22.03 4.04
CA GLN A 6 16.25 -21.68 3.25
C GLN A 6 17.56 -22.04 3.96
N THR A 7 17.76 -21.54 5.19
CA THR A 7 19.00 -21.73 5.94
C THR A 7 19.08 -23.07 6.65
N LYS A 8 17.93 -23.76 6.86
CA LYS A 8 17.81 -24.99 7.65
C LYS A 8 18.19 -24.84 9.13
N GLU A 9 18.34 -23.61 9.59
CA GLU A 9 18.59 -23.31 10.99
C GLU A 9 17.36 -23.57 11.84
N PRO A 10 17.53 -24.00 13.11
CA PRO A 10 16.42 -24.25 14.01
C PRO A 10 15.71 -22.95 14.42
N LEU A 11 14.40 -22.95 14.41
CA LEU A 11 13.58 -21.82 14.81
C LEU A 11 13.21 -21.92 16.29
N VAL A 12 13.98 -21.23 17.10
CA VAL A 12 13.80 -21.16 18.56
C VAL A 12 12.52 -20.40 18.90
N GLY A 13 11.72 -20.94 19.81
CA GLY A 13 10.50 -20.28 20.26
C GLY A 13 9.35 -20.28 19.24
N ALA A 14 9.49 -20.99 18.14
CA ALA A 14 8.38 -21.21 17.22
C ALA A 14 7.22 -21.90 17.96
N THR A 15 6.00 -21.40 17.77
CA THR A 15 4.82 -21.89 18.50
C THR A 15 4.06 -22.91 17.65
N VAL A 16 3.72 -24.03 18.23
CA VAL A 16 2.84 -25.06 17.63
C VAL A 16 1.55 -25.09 18.41
N MET A 17 0.43 -24.86 17.75
CA MET A 17 -0.90 -24.85 18.36
C MET A 17 -1.82 -25.85 17.68
N LEU A 18 -2.69 -26.48 18.47
CA LEU A 18 -3.77 -27.29 17.94
C LEU A 18 -4.98 -26.41 17.66
N GLU A 19 -5.42 -26.37 16.40
CA GLU A 19 -6.53 -25.51 15.98
C GLU A 19 -7.82 -25.88 16.72
N GLY A 20 -8.54 -24.85 17.20
CA GLY A 20 -9.77 -25.04 17.98
C GLY A 20 -9.57 -25.35 19.47
N THR A 21 -8.33 -25.37 19.95
CA THR A 21 -8.00 -25.56 21.38
C THR A 21 -7.03 -24.48 21.85
N SER A 22 -6.83 -24.42 23.18
CA SER A 22 -5.77 -23.59 23.79
C SER A 22 -4.47 -24.39 24.00
N GLU A 23 -4.39 -25.61 23.48
CA GLU A 23 -3.20 -26.45 23.63
C GLU A 23 -2.12 -26.03 22.64
N GLY A 24 -0.94 -25.69 23.15
CA GLY A 24 0.20 -25.29 22.33
C GLY A 24 1.51 -25.48 23.06
N VAL A 25 2.60 -25.49 22.30
CA VAL A 25 3.95 -25.63 22.81
C VAL A 25 4.89 -24.74 22.01
N ALA A 26 5.92 -24.21 22.65
CA ALA A 26 7.01 -23.51 21.97
C ALA A 26 8.16 -24.50 21.68
N ALA A 27 8.85 -24.27 20.56
CA ALA A 27 10.03 -25.04 20.20
C ALA A 27 11.24 -24.65 21.07
N ASP A 28 12.03 -25.63 21.42
CA ASP A 28 13.28 -25.50 22.20
C ASP A 28 14.41 -24.85 21.38
N LEU A 29 15.58 -24.68 22.00
CA LEU A 29 16.76 -24.05 21.39
C LEU A 29 17.25 -24.76 20.11
N ASP A 30 16.99 -26.04 19.97
CA ASP A 30 17.32 -26.84 18.79
C ASP A 30 16.15 -26.94 17.79
N GLY A 31 15.07 -26.20 18.02
CA GLY A 31 13.86 -26.22 17.21
C GLY A 31 12.97 -27.45 17.41
N SER A 32 13.26 -28.32 18.40
CA SER A 32 12.42 -29.46 18.72
C SER A 32 11.19 -29.05 19.54
N PHE A 33 10.12 -29.80 19.42
CA PHE A 33 8.92 -29.60 20.23
C PHE A 33 8.23 -30.93 20.52
N THR A 34 7.53 -30.99 21.64
CA THR A 34 6.69 -32.12 22.01
C THR A 34 5.34 -31.59 22.51
N LEU A 35 4.32 -31.75 21.69
CA LEU A 35 2.94 -31.40 22.06
C LEU A 35 2.25 -32.61 22.68
N LYS A 36 1.80 -32.50 23.92
CA LYS A 36 0.97 -33.49 24.61
C LYS A 36 -0.47 -33.02 24.53
N THR A 37 -1.32 -33.82 23.93
CA THR A 37 -2.76 -33.54 23.80
C THR A 37 -3.58 -34.79 24.08
N GLY A 38 -4.77 -34.60 24.61
CA GLY A 38 -5.76 -35.65 24.78
C GLY A 38 -6.62 -35.92 23.53
N GLN A 39 -6.43 -35.12 22.49
CA GLN A 39 -7.23 -35.19 21.26
C GLN A 39 -6.77 -36.39 20.39
N THR A 40 -7.71 -36.98 19.68
CA THR A 40 -7.48 -38.07 18.73
C THR A 40 -8.19 -37.80 17.41
N GLY A 41 -7.73 -38.43 16.33
CA GLY A 41 -8.32 -38.27 15.01
C GLY A 41 -7.68 -37.17 14.17
N LYS A 42 -8.37 -36.72 13.13
CA LYS A 42 -7.87 -35.68 12.23
C LYS A 42 -7.93 -34.32 12.90
N GLN A 43 -6.80 -33.66 12.98
CA GLN A 43 -6.64 -32.34 13.59
C GLN A 43 -5.69 -31.48 12.74
N THR A 44 -5.80 -30.18 12.88
CA THR A 44 -4.92 -29.21 12.20
C THR A 44 -3.95 -28.62 13.21
N LEU A 45 -2.67 -28.75 12.93
CA LEU A 45 -1.62 -28.06 13.67
C LEU A 45 -1.22 -26.78 12.95
N THR A 46 -1.14 -25.71 13.72
CA THR A 46 -0.73 -24.38 13.24
C THR A 46 0.64 -24.08 13.80
N PHE A 47 1.58 -23.80 12.91
CA PHE A 47 2.97 -23.45 13.24
C PHE A 47 3.17 -21.96 13.00
N ARG A 48 3.66 -21.24 13.99
CA ARG A 48 3.91 -19.79 13.93
C ARG A 48 5.30 -19.46 14.48
N CYS A 49 5.98 -18.57 13.79
CA CYS A 49 7.20 -17.94 14.28
C CYS A 49 7.25 -16.49 13.80
N VAL A 50 7.80 -15.61 14.62
CA VAL A 50 7.92 -14.19 14.26
C VAL A 50 8.81 -14.05 13.02
N GLY A 51 8.32 -13.37 11.98
CA GLY A 51 9.05 -13.23 10.71
C GLY A 51 8.88 -14.40 9.73
N TYR A 52 7.99 -15.35 10.03
CA TYR A 52 7.70 -16.50 9.17
C TYR A 52 6.21 -16.62 8.86
N LYS A 53 5.90 -17.14 7.69
CA LYS A 53 4.53 -17.43 7.30
C LYS A 53 3.94 -18.52 8.17
N GLU A 54 2.69 -18.32 8.56
CA GLU A 54 1.93 -19.35 9.27
C GLU A 54 1.77 -20.59 8.37
N LEU A 55 2.13 -21.76 8.91
CA LEU A 55 1.95 -23.03 8.25
C LEU A 55 0.89 -23.86 8.98
N LYS A 56 -0.14 -24.26 8.27
CA LYS A 56 -1.16 -25.21 8.77
C LYS A 56 -0.92 -26.59 8.17
N LYS A 57 -0.95 -27.60 9.01
CA LYS A 57 -0.77 -28.99 8.59
C LYS A 57 -1.81 -29.90 9.23
N GLU A 58 -2.57 -30.58 8.40
CA GLU A 58 -3.48 -31.61 8.85
C GLU A 58 -2.72 -32.87 9.26
N VAL A 59 -3.03 -33.39 10.43
CA VAL A 59 -2.39 -34.59 11.00
C VAL A 59 -3.45 -35.47 11.63
N THR A 60 -3.21 -36.76 11.63
CA THR A 60 -4.06 -37.72 12.36
C THR A 60 -3.37 -38.06 13.66
N LEU A 61 -3.92 -37.56 14.76
CA LEU A 61 -3.39 -37.80 16.09
C LEU A 61 -3.71 -39.22 16.57
N GLY A 62 -2.68 -39.89 17.06
CA GLY A 62 -2.75 -41.22 17.65
C GLY A 62 -1.93 -41.28 18.93
N LYS A 63 -1.48 -42.49 19.33
CA LYS A 63 -0.69 -42.67 20.56
C LYS A 63 0.63 -41.91 20.53
N GLU A 64 1.32 -41.90 19.40
CA GLU A 64 2.53 -41.15 19.13
C GLU A 64 2.58 -40.75 17.65
N LEU A 65 2.95 -39.54 17.34
CA LEU A 65 3.08 -39.03 15.97
C LEU A 65 4.40 -38.27 15.84
N ASN A 66 5.27 -38.73 14.96
CA ASN A 66 6.48 -38.01 14.61
C ASN A 66 6.26 -37.25 13.30
N LEU A 67 6.30 -35.92 13.40
CA LEU A 67 6.08 -35.03 12.26
C LEU A 67 7.35 -34.78 11.44
N GLY A 68 8.51 -35.26 11.92
CA GLY A 68 9.79 -34.99 11.28
C GLY A 68 10.19 -33.51 11.36
N THR A 69 10.79 -33.02 10.29
CA THR A 69 11.21 -31.62 10.18
C THR A 69 10.14 -30.81 9.46
N ILE A 70 9.74 -29.72 10.06
CA ILE A 70 8.81 -28.74 9.51
C ILE A 70 9.60 -27.50 9.13
N ALA A 71 9.57 -27.13 7.85
CA ALA A 71 10.24 -25.95 7.35
C ALA A 71 9.23 -24.80 7.23
N LEU A 72 9.54 -23.65 7.83
CA LEU A 72 8.76 -22.43 7.69
C LEU A 72 9.44 -21.50 6.67
N GLU A 73 8.65 -20.90 5.82
CA GLU A 73 9.11 -19.86 4.89
C GLU A 73 9.16 -18.52 5.62
N THR A 74 10.25 -17.79 5.40
CA THR A 74 10.33 -16.41 5.88
C THR A 74 9.18 -15.62 5.25
N GLU A 75 8.37 -15.02 6.10
CA GLU A 75 7.54 -13.94 5.69
C GLU A 75 8.46 -12.73 5.59
N SER A 76 8.87 -12.36 4.37
CA SER A 76 9.24 -10.99 4.15
C SER A 76 7.99 -10.19 4.49
N ILE A 77 7.90 -9.70 5.72
CA ILE A 77 7.12 -8.52 6.02
C ILE A 77 7.81 -7.45 5.19
N GLY A 78 7.47 -7.39 3.90
CA GLY A 78 7.45 -6.10 3.28
C GLY A 78 6.58 -5.35 4.26
N LEU A 79 7.16 -4.43 5.01
CA LEU A 79 6.43 -3.34 5.58
C LEU A 79 5.65 -2.82 4.38
N GLY A 80 4.45 -3.39 4.20
CA GLY A 80 3.52 -2.86 3.24
C GLY A 80 3.45 -1.45 3.71
N ASP A 81 4.13 -0.61 2.97
CA ASP A 81 4.20 0.81 3.24
C ASP A 81 2.87 1.14 3.89
N VAL A 82 2.90 1.51 5.16
CA VAL A 82 1.78 2.20 5.76
C VAL A 82 1.72 3.49 5.00
N THR A 83 1.15 3.37 3.81
CA THR A 83 0.74 4.50 3.03
C THR A 83 -0.35 5.10 3.89
N VAL A 84 0.01 6.01 4.77
CA VAL A 84 -0.90 7.02 5.26
C VAL A 84 -1.19 7.87 4.03
N THR A 85 -1.87 7.25 3.10
CA THR A 85 -2.62 7.99 2.14
C THR A 85 -3.65 8.69 2.98
N ALA A 86 -3.54 9.98 3.10
CA ALA A 86 -4.71 10.80 3.31
C ALA A 86 -5.60 10.54 2.09
N SER A 87 -6.10 9.32 1.99
CA SER A 87 -6.94 8.83 0.92
C SER A 87 -8.28 9.46 1.12
N VAL A 88 -8.45 10.57 0.51
CA VAL A 88 -9.65 11.38 0.58
C VAL A 88 -10.84 10.63 -0.03
N ALA A 89 -10.58 9.75 -0.98
CA ALA A 89 -11.65 9.01 -1.62
C ALA A 89 -11.22 7.59 -2.01
N VAL A 90 -12.05 6.63 -1.68
CA VAL A 90 -11.88 5.24 -2.11
C VAL A 90 -12.72 5.02 -3.37
N SER A 91 -12.05 4.61 -4.46
CA SER A 91 -12.71 4.30 -5.72
C SER A 91 -13.89 3.35 -5.50
N ARG A 92 -15.04 3.69 -6.09
CA ARG A 92 -16.33 2.97 -5.98
C ARG A 92 -17.01 2.96 -4.61
N LYS A 93 -16.39 3.47 -3.54
CA LYS A 93 -17.01 3.59 -2.22
C LYS A 93 -17.42 5.02 -1.92
N THR A 94 -16.62 5.98 -2.34
CA THR A 94 -16.91 7.40 -2.15
C THR A 94 -17.70 7.92 -3.36
N PRO A 95 -18.86 8.58 -3.16
CA PRO A 95 -19.72 9.03 -4.27
C PRO A 95 -19.19 10.31 -4.93
N VAL A 96 -17.93 10.30 -5.32
CA VAL A 96 -17.26 11.42 -6.03
C VAL A 96 -16.48 10.88 -7.22
N ALA A 97 -16.34 11.71 -8.25
CA ALA A 97 -15.58 11.36 -9.43
C ALA A 97 -14.07 11.51 -9.15
N VAL A 98 -13.45 10.43 -8.73
CA VAL A 98 -12.01 10.37 -8.39
C VAL A 98 -11.27 9.52 -9.41
N ALA A 99 -10.07 9.96 -9.78
CA ALA A 99 -9.08 9.17 -10.46
C ALA A 99 -7.82 9.07 -9.55
N VAL A 100 -7.30 7.87 -9.43
CA VAL A 100 -6.04 7.62 -8.70
C VAL A 100 -5.00 7.17 -9.71
N ILE A 101 -3.85 7.81 -9.68
CA ILE A 101 -2.69 7.46 -10.49
C ILE A 101 -1.68 6.83 -9.51
N ASP A 102 -1.38 5.58 -9.74
CA ASP A 102 -0.45 4.80 -8.93
C ASP A 102 1.03 5.09 -9.27
N PRO A 103 1.99 4.66 -8.45
CA PRO A 103 3.41 4.92 -8.67
C PRO A 103 3.91 4.36 -10.00
N VAL A 104 3.45 3.16 -10.38
CA VAL A 104 3.87 2.51 -11.62
C VAL A 104 3.38 3.30 -12.84
N ALA A 105 2.16 3.84 -12.77
CA ALA A 105 1.63 4.69 -13.82
C ALA A 105 2.35 6.05 -13.90
N ILE A 106 2.79 6.59 -12.76
CA ILE A 106 3.60 7.81 -12.71
C ILE A 106 4.94 7.54 -13.39
N GLU A 107 5.66 6.53 -12.97
CA GLU A 107 6.98 6.15 -13.50
C GLU A 107 6.94 5.89 -15.01
N ASN A 108 5.97 5.11 -15.47
CA ASN A 108 5.83 4.78 -16.90
C ASN A 108 5.47 6.00 -17.78
N LYS A 109 4.74 6.96 -17.25
CA LYS A 109 4.29 8.14 -18.01
C LYS A 109 5.21 9.32 -17.91
N LEU A 110 5.98 9.39 -16.83
CA LEU A 110 6.83 10.54 -16.56
C LEU A 110 7.88 10.70 -17.66
N SER A 111 8.69 9.67 -17.89
CA SER A 111 9.80 9.68 -18.86
C SER A 111 10.48 11.06 -18.91
N THR A 112 10.35 11.79 -20.01
CA THR A 112 10.86 13.15 -20.21
C THR A 112 9.78 14.23 -20.07
N GLN A 113 8.60 13.88 -19.54
CA GLN A 113 7.47 14.80 -19.41
C GLN A 113 7.52 15.56 -18.08
N GLU A 114 6.90 16.73 -18.07
CA GLU A 114 6.71 17.47 -16.83
C GLU A 114 5.61 16.84 -15.97
N PHE A 115 5.69 17.06 -14.66
CA PHE A 115 4.77 16.48 -13.69
C PHE A 115 3.27 16.62 -14.05
N PRO A 116 2.77 17.79 -14.50
CA PRO A 116 1.36 17.91 -14.86
C PRO A 116 0.95 17.13 -16.12
N GLU A 117 1.89 16.80 -16.97
CA GLU A 117 1.59 16.05 -18.21
C GLU A 117 1.17 14.60 -17.95
N ILE A 118 1.55 14.06 -16.80
CA ILE A 118 1.10 12.74 -16.32
C ILE A 118 -0.43 12.68 -16.26
N LEU A 119 -1.06 13.82 -16.00
CA LEU A 119 -2.51 13.97 -15.89
C LEU A 119 -3.25 13.93 -17.24
N LYS A 120 -2.57 14.06 -18.37
CA LYS A 120 -3.18 14.09 -19.72
C LYS A 120 -4.05 12.86 -20.02
N SER A 121 -3.71 11.72 -19.45
CA SER A 121 -4.49 10.50 -19.64
C SER A 121 -5.68 10.37 -18.70
N THR A 122 -5.85 11.33 -17.79
CA THR A 122 -6.96 11.31 -16.83
C THR A 122 -8.19 11.96 -17.44
N PRO A 123 -9.35 11.31 -17.45
CA PRO A 123 -10.56 11.87 -18.03
C PRO A 123 -10.91 13.23 -17.44
N SER A 124 -11.35 14.15 -18.28
CA SER A 124 -11.75 15.53 -17.92
C SER A 124 -10.61 16.43 -17.44
N ILE A 125 -9.37 16.07 -17.71
CA ILE A 125 -8.21 16.91 -17.46
C ILE A 125 -7.57 17.28 -18.79
N TYR A 126 -7.23 18.55 -18.90
CA TYR A 126 -6.46 19.08 -19.99
C TYR A 126 -5.18 19.70 -19.43
N ALA A 127 -4.04 19.10 -19.73
CA ALA A 127 -2.73 19.57 -19.31
C ALA A 127 -1.87 19.89 -20.53
N THR A 128 -1.34 21.11 -20.60
CA THR A 128 -0.48 21.59 -21.68
C THR A 128 0.68 22.39 -21.16
N LYS A 129 1.80 22.29 -21.88
CA LYS A 129 2.94 23.17 -21.65
C LYS A 129 2.62 24.62 -22.03
N GLN A 130 3.05 25.56 -21.25
CA GLN A 130 3.02 26.97 -21.62
C GLN A 130 4.37 27.36 -22.25
N GLY A 131 4.31 28.12 -23.33
CA GLY A 131 5.51 28.67 -23.97
C GLY A 131 6.38 27.69 -24.75
N GLY A 132 5.93 26.45 -24.95
CA GLY A 132 6.62 25.47 -25.83
C GLY A 132 7.94 24.90 -25.30
N GLY A 133 8.32 25.21 -24.07
CA GLY A 133 9.54 24.74 -23.42
C GLY A 133 9.30 23.95 -22.15
N PHE A 134 10.38 23.70 -21.43
CA PHE A 134 10.34 23.16 -20.08
C PHE A 134 9.94 24.29 -19.11
N GLY A 135 9.04 24.07 -18.19
CA GLY A 135 8.63 25.08 -17.22
C GLY A 135 7.18 24.97 -16.80
N ASP A 136 6.44 26.06 -16.92
CA ASP A 136 5.07 26.09 -16.44
C ASP A 136 4.12 25.34 -17.39
N SER A 137 3.26 24.55 -16.76
CA SER A 137 2.18 23.85 -17.42
C SER A 137 0.84 24.38 -16.94
N ARG A 138 -0.14 24.38 -17.84
CA ARG A 138 -1.53 24.68 -17.49
C ARG A 138 -2.29 23.39 -17.28
N VAL A 139 -2.99 23.29 -16.18
CA VAL A 139 -3.88 22.17 -15.88
C VAL A 139 -5.30 22.68 -15.71
N ASN A 140 -6.19 22.20 -16.56
CA ASN A 140 -7.60 22.52 -16.48
C ASN A 140 -8.36 21.24 -16.10
N VAL A 141 -9.26 21.35 -15.14
CA VAL A 141 -10.10 20.23 -14.70
C VAL A 141 -11.54 20.56 -15.02
N ARG A 142 -12.19 19.74 -15.87
CA ARG A 142 -13.57 19.98 -16.34
C ARG A 142 -13.78 21.36 -17.01
N GLY A 143 -12.74 21.91 -17.62
CA GLY A 143 -12.76 23.24 -18.20
C GLY A 143 -12.50 24.40 -17.25
N PHE A 144 -12.43 24.13 -15.94
CA PHE A 144 -12.01 25.13 -14.96
C PHE A 144 -10.50 25.33 -15.03
N GLU A 145 -10.07 26.58 -14.98
CA GLU A 145 -8.66 26.96 -14.95
C GLU A 145 -8.00 26.60 -13.61
N SER A 146 -6.65 26.57 -13.60
CA SER A 146 -5.85 26.18 -12.43
C SER A 146 -6.15 26.99 -11.17
N GLU A 147 -6.60 28.21 -11.31
CA GLU A 147 -7.02 29.09 -10.18
C GLU A 147 -8.25 28.53 -9.41
N ASN A 148 -9.09 27.77 -10.12
CA ASN A 148 -10.29 27.14 -9.57
C ASN A 148 -10.08 25.66 -9.18
N VAL A 149 -8.86 25.19 -9.22
CA VAL A 149 -8.47 23.82 -8.88
C VAL A 149 -7.52 23.83 -7.71
N ALA A 150 -7.89 23.22 -6.61
CA ALA A 150 -6.99 23.09 -5.46
C ALA A 150 -5.91 22.05 -5.75
N VAL A 151 -4.65 22.43 -5.65
CA VAL A 151 -3.52 21.52 -5.73
C VAL A 151 -2.91 21.39 -4.35
N MET A 152 -2.74 20.15 -3.89
CA MET A 152 -2.29 19.86 -2.53
C MET A 152 -1.15 18.84 -2.54
N VAL A 153 -0.13 19.09 -1.76
CA VAL A 153 0.94 18.11 -1.47
C VAL A 153 0.78 17.64 -0.03
N ASN A 154 0.51 16.35 0.16
CA ASN A 154 0.23 15.76 1.47
C ASN A 154 -0.86 16.50 2.27
N GLY A 155 -1.86 17.05 1.57
CA GLY A 155 -2.96 17.79 2.17
C GLY A 155 -2.68 19.27 2.43
N VAL A 156 -1.50 19.76 2.12
CA VAL A 156 -1.14 21.19 2.22
C VAL A 156 -1.43 21.87 0.89
N PRO A 157 -2.27 22.92 0.85
CA PRO A 157 -2.54 23.65 -0.38
C PRO A 157 -1.28 24.37 -0.90
N MET A 158 -1.06 24.22 -2.20
CA MET A 158 0.11 24.76 -2.91
C MET A 158 -0.20 25.92 -3.84
N ASN A 159 -1.48 26.22 -4.01
CA ASN A 159 -1.89 27.36 -4.81
C ASN A 159 -1.37 28.67 -4.18
N GLU A 160 -0.85 29.55 -5.01
CA GLU A 160 -0.43 30.87 -4.57
C GLU A 160 -1.60 31.68 -3.99
N MET A 161 -1.39 32.34 -2.87
CA MET A 161 -2.45 33.04 -2.14
C MET A 161 -2.97 34.28 -2.89
N GLU A 162 -2.15 34.90 -3.71
CA GLU A 162 -2.52 36.12 -4.45
C GLU A 162 -3.34 35.81 -5.71
N SER A 163 -2.82 34.90 -6.54
CA SER A 163 -3.41 34.59 -7.85
C SER A 163 -4.24 33.30 -7.89
N GLY A 164 -4.14 32.47 -6.86
CA GLY A 164 -4.72 31.13 -6.84
C GLY A 164 -4.04 30.13 -7.80
N LYS A 165 -3.03 30.55 -8.53
CA LYS A 165 -2.32 29.72 -9.51
C LYS A 165 -1.30 28.80 -8.84
N ILE A 166 -0.88 27.78 -9.57
CA ILE A 166 0.29 27.00 -9.24
C ILE A 166 1.31 27.13 -10.37
N TYR A 167 2.54 27.44 -10.02
CA TYR A 167 3.68 27.51 -10.93
C TYR A 167 4.45 26.18 -10.84
N TRP A 168 4.21 25.31 -11.80
CA TRP A 168 4.80 23.97 -11.81
C TRP A 168 6.32 23.99 -11.96
N SER A 169 6.88 25.04 -12.54
CA SER A 169 8.33 25.25 -12.62
C SER A 169 9.02 25.27 -11.26
N ASN A 170 8.30 25.67 -10.21
CA ASN A 170 8.84 25.70 -8.84
C ASN A 170 8.93 24.28 -8.22
N TRP A 171 8.34 23.29 -8.86
CA TRP A 171 8.20 21.91 -8.36
C TRP A 171 8.99 20.91 -9.20
N ALA A 172 10.14 21.32 -9.74
CA ALA A 172 11.03 20.43 -10.47
C ALA A 172 11.45 19.26 -9.55
N GLY A 173 11.35 18.03 -10.06
CA GLY A 173 11.64 16.81 -9.29
C GLY A 173 10.53 16.32 -8.36
N LEU A 174 9.38 17.01 -8.29
CA LEU A 174 8.22 16.51 -7.52
C LEU A 174 7.77 15.11 -7.98
N SER A 175 7.93 14.83 -9.26
CA SER A 175 7.65 13.54 -9.87
C SER A 175 8.41 12.38 -9.24
N ASP A 176 9.68 12.60 -8.90
CA ASP A 176 10.58 11.54 -8.43
C ASP A 176 10.25 11.13 -6.98
N VAL A 177 9.61 12.02 -6.25
CA VAL A 177 9.21 11.79 -4.85
C VAL A 177 7.70 11.54 -4.69
N THR A 178 6.93 11.67 -5.79
CA THR A 178 5.47 11.46 -5.74
C THR A 178 5.15 9.98 -5.82
N ARG A 179 4.53 9.47 -4.76
CA ARG A 179 4.11 8.09 -4.69
C ARG A 179 2.77 7.81 -5.33
N SER A 180 1.84 8.71 -5.20
CA SER A 180 0.51 8.59 -5.81
C SER A 180 -0.10 9.96 -6.01
N MET A 181 -0.94 10.08 -7.02
CA MET A 181 -1.68 11.30 -7.30
C MET A 181 -3.17 10.98 -7.34
N GLN A 182 -3.96 11.79 -6.66
CA GLN A 182 -5.41 11.67 -6.68
C GLN A 182 -6.01 12.92 -7.31
N VAL A 183 -6.92 12.73 -8.22
CA VAL A 183 -7.66 13.81 -8.86
C VAL A 183 -9.13 13.64 -8.56
N GLN A 184 -9.69 14.58 -7.83
CA GLN A 184 -11.12 14.70 -7.61
C GLN A 184 -11.68 15.72 -8.57
N ARG A 185 -12.68 15.34 -9.33
CA ARG A 185 -13.30 16.18 -10.37
C ARG A 185 -14.59 16.80 -9.86
N GLY A 186 -14.62 18.12 -9.79
CA GLY A 186 -15.78 18.91 -9.35
C GLY A 186 -15.90 18.98 -7.82
N LEU A 187 -16.99 19.58 -7.39
CA LEU A 187 -17.31 19.72 -5.97
C LEU A 187 -17.48 18.34 -5.33
N GLY A 188 -16.76 18.09 -4.29
CA GLY A 188 -16.85 16.87 -3.51
C GLY A 188 -16.59 17.17 -2.04
N ALA A 189 -16.98 16.26 -1.16
CA ALA A 189 -16.60 16.32 0.24
C ALA A 189 -15.11 16.06 0.38
N ALA A 190 -14.30 17.08 0.19
CA ALA A 190 -12.88 17.00 0.48
C ALA A 190 -12.70 16.94 1.99
N LYS A 191 -12.08 15.87 2.50
CA LYS A 191 -11.61 15.83 3.88
C LYS A 191 -10.54 16.89 4.14
N VAL A 192 -9.91 17.36 3.09
CA VAL A 192 -8.82 18.34 3.11
C VAL A 192 -9.38 19.62 2.52
N ALA A 193 -9.57 20.58 3.37
CA ALA A 193 -10.45 21.70 3.18
C ALA A 193 -9.90 22.86 2.34
N ALA A 194 -9.75 22.66 1.05
CA ALA A 194 -9.70 23.80 0.15
C ALA A 194 -10.92 23.73 -0.77
N PRO A 195 -11.93 24.59 -0.60
CA PRO A 195 -13.08 24.59 -1.49
C PRO A 195 -12.60 25.03 -2.87
N SER A 196 -12.72 24.13 -3.85
CA SER A 196 -12.43 24.45 -5.24
C SER A 196 -13.58 23.99 -6.13
N VAL A 197 -13.99 24.85 -7.03
CA VAL A 197 -15.15 24.60 -7.91
C VAL A 197 -14.79 23.57 -8.99
N GLY A 198 -13.56 23.61 -9.48
CA GLY A 198 -13.08 22.73 -10.55
C GLY A 198 -12.76 21.31 -10.07
N GLY A 199 -12.34 21.18 -8.83
CA GLY A 199 -11.86 19.94 -8.23
C GLY A 199 -10.55 20.10 -7.49
N SER A 200 -9.91 18.97 -7.13
CA SER A 200 -8.62 18.99 -6.43
C SER A 200 -7.67 17.92 -7.00
N ILE A 201 -6.40 18.21 -6.91
CA ILE A 201 -5.29 17.33 -7.29
C ILE A 201 -4.41 17.12 -6.08
#